data_a518903019311aa7f0457830e944eca7
#
_entry.id   a518903019311aa7f0457830e944eca7
#
_cell.length_a   1.000
_cell.length_b   1.000
_cell.length_c   1.000
_cell.angle_alpha   90.00
_cell.angle_beta   90.00
_cell.angle_gamma   90.00
#
_symmetry.space_group_name_H-M   'P 1'
#
loop_
_entity.id
_entity.type
_entity.pdbx_description
1 polymer ?
#
loop_
_entity_poly.entity_id
_entity_poly.type
_entity_poly.pdbx_seq_one_letter_code
_entity_poly.pdbx_strand_id
1 'polypeptide(L)'
;MNTSVEELQQQTAIVSRARQPSATTAPVSPAAAKTRPQTLLAIPVGACIALAIHFLVPKQEPVAPTHYYPVLLFVMLGLGLLGAALYPFLEGLRKWMRHMCPMLGVATMTAGIWELATSCLGLLPLPYFPGPEGVFGSMVSDYKLLFDSTWHSLILLTSGYFIGVIIALITGVTIGWFPHARYWGMPLLKIVGPIPATAWIPLAMVIAPSALLSAVGLISLAVWFPVTMLTASGISSTRASYLDVARTLGARPLYLVFRVAIPAAMPNIFIGLFMGLGTSFLTLVVAENVGVKSGLGWYVSWAQGWAEYGKVYGALIIMAAFFSTIMTVLFKVRDRVLVWQKGVIKW
;
A
#
# COMPACT_ATOMS: atom_id res chain seq x y z
N MET A 1 -27.80 -53.72 -40.13
CA MET A 1 -26.38 -53.77 -39.69
C MET A 1 -25.51 -52.62 -40.19
N ASN A 2 -26.06 -51.69 -40.99
CA ASN A 2 -25.30 -50.53 -41.55
C ASN A 2 -25.43 -49.22 -40.77
N THR A 3 -26.42 -49.06 -39.89
CA THR A 3 -26.65 -47.82 -39.14
C THR A 3 -25.68 -47.61 -37.97
N SER A 4 -25.15 -48.68 -37.40
CA SER A 4 -24.22 -48.61 -36.26
C SER A 4 -22.79 -48.22 -36.66
N VAL A 5 -22.39 -48.41 -37.90
CA VAL A 5 -21.05 -48.05 -38.41
C VAL A 5 -20.97 -46.55 -38.75
N GLU A 6 -22.06 -45.99 -39.30
CA GLU A 6 -22.13 -44.56 -39.60
C GLU A 6 -22.18 -43.70 -38.33
N GLU A 7 -22.90 -44.13 -37.28
CA GLU A 7 -22.91 -43.44 -35.96
C GLU A 7 -21.53 -43.46 -35.30
N LEU A 8 -20.80 -44.56 -35.35
CA LEU A 8 -19.43 -44.64 -34.83
C LEU A 8 -18.44 -43.78 -35.63
N GLN A 9 -18.62 -43.65 -36.93
CA GLN A 9 -17.80 -42.75 -37.75
C GLN A 9 -18.11 -41.26 -37.46
N GLN A 10 -19.37 -40.90 -37.26
CA GLN A 10 -19.74 -39.53 -36.83
C GLN A 10 -19.20 -39.18 -35.44
N GLN A 11 -19.28 -40.09 -34.47
CA GLN A 11 -18.71 -39.85 -33.12
C GLN A 11 -17.20 -39.71 -33.16
N THR A 12 -16.49 -40.51 -33.99
CA THR A 12 -15.03 -40.37 -34.12
C THR A 12 -14.65 -39.07 -34.82
N ALA A 13 -15.44 -38.60 -35.80
CA ALA A 13 -15.21 -37.30 -36.44
C ALA A 13 -15.46 -36.10 -35.50
N ILE A 14 -16.45 -36.20 -34.57
CA ILE A 14 -16.71 -35.18 -33.55
C ILE A 14 -15.57 -35.12 -32.54
N VAL A 15 -15.09 -36.28 -32.10
CA VAL A 15 -13.97 -36.38 -31.13
C VAL A 15 -12.65 -35.89 -31.74
N SER A 16 -12.43 -36.14 -33.06
CA SER A 16 -11.24 -35.65 -33.75
C SER A 16 -11.26 -34.12 -33.95
N ARG A 17 -12.44 -33.53 -34.20
CA ARG A 17 -12.61 -32.07 -34.26
C ARG A 17 -12.43 -31.39 -32.88
N ALA A 18 -12.83 -32.04 -31.77
CA ALA A 18 -12.62 -31.56 -30.44
C ALA A 18 -11.14 -31.64 -29.97
N ARG A 19 -10.32 -32.45 -30.65
CA ARG A 19 -8.88 -32.58 -30.39
C ARG A 19 -7.98 -31.69 -31.26
N GLN A 20 -8.54 -30.91 -32.20
CA GLN A 20 -7.71 -29.87 -32.79
C GLN A 20 -7.37 -28.86 -31.74
N PRO A 21 -6.07 -28.66 -31.40
CA PRO A 21 -5.69 -27.60 -30.50
C PRO A 21 -6.23 -26.32 -31.10
N SER A 22 -7.15 -25.67 -30.38
CA SER A 22 -7.62 -24.33 -30.72
C SER A 22 -6.38 -23.52 -31.08
N ALA A 23 -6.35 -22.95 -32.30
CA ALA A 23 -5.24 -22.12 -32.74
C ALA A 23 -4.79 -21.27 -31.59
N THR A 24 -3.57 -21.54 -31.12
CA THR A 24 -2.91 -20.83 -30.02
C THR A 24 -3.00 -19.37 -30.43
N THR A 25 -3.92 -18.65 -29.83
CA THR A 25 -3.88 -17.19 -29.86
C THR A 25 -2.50 -16.85 -29.34
N ALA A 26 -1.62 -16.47 -30.24
CA ALA A 26 -0.29 -15.97 -29.85
C ALA A 26 -0.50 -15.02 -28.67
N PRO A 27 0.28 -15.14 -27.58
CA PRO A 27 0.14 -14.24 -26.46
C PRO A 27 0.21 -12.84 -27.05
N VAL A 28 -0.89 -12.09 -26.94
CA VAL A 28 -0.91 -10.68 -27.32
C VAL A 28 0.17 -10.06 -26.43
N SER A 29 1.35 -9.93 -27.01
CA SER A 29 2.43 -9.15 -26.41
C SER A 29 1.77 -7.82 -26.06
N PRO A 30 1.77 -7.37 -24.77
CA PRO A 30 1.27 -6.05 -24.47
C PRO A 30 2.08 -5.12 -25.37
N ALA A 31 1.43 -4.64 -26.43
CA ALA A 31 2.04 -3.72 -27.36
C ALA A 31 2.64 -2.63 -26.50
N ALA A 32 3.97 -2.55 -26.46
CA ALA A 32 4.68 -1.52 -25.75
C ALA A 32 4.06 -0.20 -26.21
N ALA A 33 3.16 0.32 -25.42
CA ALA A 33 2.44 1.54 -25.75
C ALA A 33 3.53 2.55 -26.08
N LYS A 34 3.66 2.91 -27.36
CA LYS A 34 4.58 3.96 -27.82
C LYS A 34 4.14 5.21 -27.06
N THR A 35 4.76 5.46 -25.92
CA THR A 35 4.50 6.66 -25.15
C THR A 35 4.78 7.83 -26.07
N ARG A 36 3.73 8.57 -26.39
CA ARG A 36 3.82 9.76 -27.24
C ARG A 36 4.80 10.74 -26.57
N PRO A 37 5.68 11.41 -27.28
CA PRO A 37 6.62 12.39 -26.69
C PRO A 37 5.90 13.49 -25.88
N GLN A 38 4.61 13.70 -26.14
CA GLN A 38 3.72 14.61 -25.41
C GLN A 38 3.62 14.32 -23.91
N THR A 39 3.82 13.07 -23.46
CA THR A 39 3.77 12.72 -22.02
C THR A 39 4.97 13.24 -21.23
N LEU A 40 6.06 13.59 -21.90
CA LEU A 40 7.26 14.18 -21.26
C LEU A 40 7.04 15.62 -20.81
N LEU A 41 6.15 16.34 -21.48
CA LEU A 41 5.79 17.72 -21.15
C LEU A 41 4.65 17.82 -20.12
N ALA A 42 4.16 16.69 -19.61
CA ALA A 42 3.04 16.69 -18.68
C ALA A 42 3.34 17.49 -17.40
N ILE A 43 4.55 17.36 -16.82
CA ILE A 43 4.96 18.12 -15.63
C ILE A 43 5.06 19.62 -15.94
N PRO A 44 5.83 20.07 -16.97
CA PRO A 44 5.89 21.48 -17.32
C PRO A 44 4.52 22.10 -17.63
N VAL A 45 3.68 21.40 -18.37
CA VAL A 45 2.33 21.89 -18.73
C VAL A 45 1.46 22.01 -17.48
N GLY A 46 1.43 20.98 -16.62
CA GLY A 46 0.67 21.03 -15.36
C GLY A 46 1.15 22.14 -14.43
N ALA A 47 2.46 22.30 -14.29
CA ALA A 47 3.05 23.38 -13.49
C ALA A 47 2.78 24.78 -14.06
N CYS A 48 2.84 24.96 -15.37
CA CYS A 48 2.48 26.23 -16.03
C CYS A 48 1.00 26.58 -15.81
N ILE A 49 0.10 25.61 -15.94
CA ILE A 49 -1.34 25.81 -15.68
C ILE A 49 -1.55 26.22 -14.21
N ALA A 50 -0.94 25.47 -13.26
CA ALA A 50 -1.06 25.79 -11.84
C ALA A 50 -0.49 27.19 -11.51
N LEU A 51 0.67 27.58 -12.07
CA LEU A 51 1.24 28.91 -11.92
C LEU A 51 0.36 29.99 -12.55
N ALA A 52 -0.23 29.72 -13.73
CA ALA A 52 -1.16 30.66 -14.37
C ALA A 52 -2.40 30.88 -13.47
N ILE A 53 -2.96 29.82 -12.88
CA ILE A 53 -4.05 29.95 -11.91
C ILE A 53 -3.61 30.79 -10.72
N HIS A 54 -2.45 30.50 -10.14
CA HIS A 54 -1.93 31.15 -8.93
C HIS A 54 -1.73 32.66 -9.11
N PHE A 55 -1.20 33.11 -10.27
CA PHE A 55 -0.86 34.54 -10.51
C PHE A 55 -1.91 35.33 -11.26
N LEU A 56 -2.73 34.68 -12.12
CA LEU A 56 -3.68 35.40 -12.99
C LEU A 56 -5.10 35.43 -12.39
N VAL A 57 -5.46 34.47 -11.56
CA VAL A 57 -6.80 34.40 -10.95
C VAL A 57 -6.79 35.13 -9.60
N PRO A 58 -7.65 36.14 -9.39
CA PRO A 58 -7.71 36.82 -8.10
C PRO A 58 -8.18 35.90 -6.99
N LYS A 59 -7.50 35.92 -5.84
CA LYS A 59 -7.86 35.15 -4.66
C LYS A 59 -8.97 35.86 -3.92
N GLN A 60 -10.04 35.16 -3.58
CA GLN A 60 -11.16 35.72 -2.81
C GLN A 60 -10.89 35.69 -1.31
N GLU A 61 -9.99 34.78 -0.85
CA GLU A 61 -9.71 34.63 0.57
C GLU A 61 -8.35 35.19 0.97
N PRO A 62 -8.28 35.91 2.11
CA PRO A 62 -7.01 36.45 2.62
C PRO A 62 -6.19 35.30 3.22
N VAL A 63 -5.46 34.58 2.37
CA VAL A 63 -4.42 33.67 2.82
C VAL A 63 -3.16 34.47 3.03
N ALA A 64 -2.49 34.30 4.18
CA ALA A 64 -1.19 34.93 4.40
C ALA A 64 -0.25 34.53 3.24
N PRO A 65 0.29 35.49 2.47
CA PRO A 65 1.08 35.16 1.29
C PRO A 65 2.35 34.42 1.73
N THR A 66 2.38 33.14 1.45
CA THR A 66 3.58 32.31 1.64
C THR A 66 4.17 32.02 0.27
N HIS A 67 5.49 32.14 0.16
CA HIS A 67 6.16 31.88 -1.13
C HIS A 67 6.43 30.39 -1.39
N TYR A 68 6.01 29.50 -0.50
CA TYR A 68 6.40 28.10 -0.57
C TYR A 68 5.71 27.32 -1.69
N TYR A 69 4.42 27.55 -1.91
CA TYR A 69 3.68 26.88 -2.97
C TYR A 69 4.13 27.30 -4.38
N PRO A 70 4.22 28.61 -4.72
CA PRO A 70 4.75 29.00 -6.03
C PRO A 70 6.20 28.55 -6.23
N VAL A 71 7.06 28.59 -5.20
CA VAL A 71 8.43 28.05 -5.29
C VAL A 71 8.40 26.57 -5.63
N LEU A 72 7.55 25.77 -5.00
CA LEU A 72 7.39 24.34 -5.33
C LEU A 72 7.00 24.15 -6.81
N LEU A 73 6.06 24.95 -7.33
CA LEU A 73 5.64 24.88 -8.72
C LEU A 73 6.77 25.28 -9.70
N PHE A 74 7.55 26.31 -9.36
CA PHE A 74 8.73 26.70 -10.16
C PHE A 74 9.80 25.62 -10.15
N VAL A 75 10.05 24.98 -9.02
CA VAL A 75 10.98 23.84 -8.91
C VAL A 75 10.48 22.67 -9.77
N MET A 76 9.20 22.34 -9.70
CA MET A 76 8.61 21.28 -10.52
C MET A 76 8.70 21.59 -12.01
N LEU A 77 8.45 22.85 -12.40
CA LEU A 77 8.61 23.32 -13.77
C LEU A 77 10.07 23.17 -14.23
N GLY A 78 11.02 23.67 -13.44
CA GLY A 78 12.46 23.61 -13.74
C GLY A 78 12.97 22.16 -13.86
N LEU A 79 12.61 21.29 -12.91
CA LEU A 79 12.97 19.87 -12.95
C LEU A 79 12.32 19.14 -14.14
N GLY A 80 11.08 19.49 -14.47
CA GLY A 80 10.37 18.94 -15.63
C GLY A 80 11.03 19.33 -16.95
N LEU A 81 11.41 20.60 -17.11
CA LEU A 81 12.12 21.11 -18.30
C LEU A 81 13.55 20.54 -18.39
N LEU A 82 14.27 20.50 -17.29
CA LEU A 82 15.62 19.91 -17.22
C LEU A 82 15.56 18.42 -17.57
N GLY A 83 14.59 17.70 -17.01
CA GLY A 83 14.37 16.29 -17.33
C GLY A 83 14.06 16.07 -18.83
N ALA A 84 13.20 16.93 -19.41
CA ALA A 84 12.89 16.86 -20.84
C ALA A 84 14.12 17.15 -21.72
N ALA A 85 14.97 18.09 -21.32
CA ALA A 85 16.23 18.42 -22.02
C ALA A 85 17.27 17.28 -21.91
N LEU A 86 17.38 16.62 -20.75
CA LEU A 86 18.30 15.51 -20.52
C LEU A 86 17.77 14.16 -21.03
N TYR A 87 16.50 14.08 -21.39
CA TYR A 87 15.86 12.84 -21.85
C TYR A 87 16.61 12.11 -22.98
N PRO A 88 17.18 12.77 -24.03
CA PRO A 88 17.89 12.08 -25.10
C PRO A 88 19.21 11.47 -24.64
N PHE A 89 19.84 12.03 -23.58
CA PHE A 89 21.21 11.69 -23.17
C PHE A 89 21.30 10.57 -22.13
N LEU A 90 20.26 10.36 -21.31
CA LEU A 90 20.29 9.46 -20.15
C LEU A 90 19.22 8.37 -20.25
N GLU A 91 19.64 7.12 -20.51
CA GLU A 91 18.72 5.96 -20.63
C GLU A 91 17.96 5.66 -19.33
N GLY A 92 18.60 5.77 -18.18
CA GLY A 92 17.96 5.58 -16.86
C GLY A 92 16.87 6.60 -16.60
N LEU A 93 17.16 7.87 -16.90
CA LEU A 93 16.21 8.98 -16.78
C LEU A 93 15.02 8.80 -17.74
N ARG A 94 15.26 8.28 -18.94
CA ARG A 94 14.23 7.99 -19.96
C ARG A 94 13.18 7.00 -19.44
N LYS A 95 13.60 5.91 -18.79
CA LYS A 95 12.69 4.91 -18.21
C LYS A 95 11.88 5.50 -17.05
N TRP A 96 12.54 6.24 -16.16
CA TRP A 96 11.91 6.87 -15.02
C TRP A 96 10.88 7.93 -15.45
N MET A 97 11.25 8.82 -16.36
CA MET A 97 10.37 9.88 -16.85
C MET A 97 9.14 9.33 -17.57
N ARG A 98 9.28 8.30 -18.40
CA ARG A 98 8.13 7.68 -19.07
C ARG A 98 7.06 7.21 -18.10
N HIS A 99 7.47 6.77 -16.91
CA HIS A 99 6.54 6.26 -15.90
C HIS A 99 6.03 7.37 -14.97
N MET A 100 6.91 8.28 -14.55
CA MET A 100 6.60 9.26 -13.52
C MET A 100 6.06 10.59 -14.06
N CYS A 101 6.46 11.05 -15.26
CA CYS A 101 6.02 12.33 -15.78
C CYS A 101 4.50 12.48 -15.90
N PRO A 102 3.74 11.49 -16.43
CA PRO A 102 2.28 11.60 -16.49
C PRO A 102 1.65 11.73 -15.11
N MET A 103 2.13 10.94 -14.14
CA MET A 103 1.61 10.94 -12.76
C MET A 103 1.88 12.29 -12.06
N LEU A 104 3.11 12.78 -12.16
CA LEU A 104 3.49 14.08 -11.58
C LEU A 104 2.80 15.24 -12.29
N GLY A 105 2.60 15.16 -13.61
CA GLY A 105 1.82 16.14 -14.36
C GLY A 105 0.37 16.21 -13.91
N VAL A 106 -0.27 15.05 -13.68
CA VAL A 106 -1.62 15.01 -13.12
C VAL A 106 -1.63 15.55 -11.68
N ALA A 107 -0.64 15.22 -10.86
CA ALA A 107 -0.55 15.72 -9.49
C ALA A 107 -0.41 17.25 -9.44
N THR A 108 0.44 17.85 -10.29
CA THR A 108 0.58 19.32 -10.38
C THR A 108 -0.69 19.98 -10.89
N MET A 109 -1.36 19.39 -11.87
CA MET A 109 -2.65 19.88 -12.37
C MET A 109 -3.74 19.79 -11.31
N THR A 110 -3.80 18.70 -10.55
CA THR A 110 -4.74 18.52 -9.42
C THR A 110 -4.50 19.58 -8.33
N ALA A 111 -3.24 19.91 -8.04
CA ALA A 111 -2.91 21.00 -7.10
C ALA A 111 -3.40 22.35 -7.60
N GLY A 112 -3.29 22.65 -8.90
CA GLY A 112 -3.85 23.88 -9.50
C GLY A 112 -5.39 23.92 -9.45
N ILE A 113 -6.06 22.79 -9.74
CA ILE A 113 -7.52 22.68 -9.63
C ILE A 113 -7.97 22.86 -8.17
N TRP A 114 -7.22 22.29 -7.23
CA TRP A 114 -7.49 22.46 -5.81
C TRP A 114 -7.37 23.94 -5.41
N GLU A 115 -6.33 24.67 -5.83
CA GLU A 115 -6.20 26.09 -5.59
C GLU A 115 -7.35 26.88 -6.20
N LEU A 116 -7.72 26.56 -7.43
CA LEU A 116 -8.84 27.21 -8.12
C LEU A 116 -10.15 27.04 -7.34
N ALA A 117 -10.44 25.83 -6.88
CA ALA A 117 -11.69 25.52 -6.18
C ALA A 117 -11.76 26.14 -4.78
N THR A 118 -10.63 26.24 -4.08
CA THR A 118 -10.55 26.77 -2.70
C THR A 118 -10.28 28.27 -2.70
N SER A 119 -9.06 28.69 -3.03
CA SER A 119 -8.60 30.05 -2.82
C SER A 119 -9.17 31.05 -3.82
N CYS A 120 -9.46 30.63 -5.07
CA CYS A 120 -9.90 31.53 -6.13
C CYS A 120 -11.43 31.62 -6.26
N LEU A 121 -12.12 30.49 -6.28
CA LEU A 121 -13.57 30.44 -6.47
C LEU A 121 -14.36 30.40 -5.15
N GLY A 122 -13.70 30.13 -4.03
CA GLY A 122 -14.38 30.03 -2.73
C GLY A 122 -15.48 28.96 -2.66
N LEU A 123 -15.41 27.91 -3.54
CA LEU A 123 -16.43 26.86 -3.57
C LEU A 123 -16.40 25.99 -2.31
N LEU A 124 -15.26 25.95 -1.64
CA LEU A 124 -15.02 25.17 -0.44
C LEU A 124 -14.66 26.13 0.70
N PRO A 125 -15.49 26.22 1.76
CA PRO A 125 -15.35 27.26 2.77
C PRO A 125 -14.15 27.04 3.69
N LEU A 126 -13.43 28.12 4.03
CA LEU A 126 -12.51 28.15 5.16
C LEU A 126 -13.27 28.03 6.50
N PRO A 127 -12.69 27.49 7.54
CA PRO A 127 -11.31 26.99 7.64
C PRO A 127 -11.14 25.54 7.18
N TYR A 128 -12.21 24.83 6.81
CA TYR A 128 -12.24 23.39 6.59
C TYR A 128 -11.44 22.95 5.35
N PHE A 129 -11.40 23.78 4.32
CA PHE A 129 -10.75 23.45 3.04
C PHE A 129 -9.71 24.51 2.66
N PRO A 130 -8.53 24.50 3.32
CA PRO A 130 -7.47 25.44 2.99
C PRO A 130 -6.90 25.18 1.60
N GLY A 131 -6.48 26.24 0.93
CA GLY A 131 -5.77 26.13 -0.34
C GLY A 131 -4.35 25.54 -0.16
N PRO A 132 -3.72 25.09 -1.25
CA PRO A 132 -2.38 24.52 -1.22
C PRO A 132 -1.34 25.42 -0.53
N GLU A 133 -1.42 26.73 -0.73
CA GLU A 133 -0.52 27.71 -0.12
C GLU A 133 -0.54 27.64 1.41
N GLY A 134 -1.72 27.59 2.02
CA GLY A 134 -1.90 27.47 3.47
C GLY A 134 -1.39 26.14 4.00
N VAL A 135 -1.57 25.05 3.25
CA VAL A 135 -1.09 23.72 3.61
C VAL A 135 0.44 23.66 3.60
N PHE A 136 1.08 24.10 2.52
CA PHE A 136 2.55 24.11 2.43
C PHE A 136 3.18 25.10 3.42
N GLY A 137 2.54 26.25 3.64
CA GLY A 137 2.95 27.20 4.67
C GLY A 137 2.96 26.56 6.07
N SER A 138 1.89 25.85 6.43
CA SER A 138 1.78 25.12 7.69
C SER A 138 2.82 24.01 7.83
N MET A 139 3.10 23.27 6.76
CA MET A 139 4.13 22.21 6.76
C MET A 139 5.53 22.77 7.03
N VAL A 140 5.83 23.93 6.45
CA VAL A 140 7.14 24.56 6.66
C VAL A 140 7.24 25.21 8.04
N SER A 141 6.18 25.85 8.53
CA SER A 141 6.19 26.45 9.87
C SER A 141 6.37 25.42 10.96
N ASP A 142 5.74 24.26 10.84
CA ASP A 142 5.73 23.23 11.86
C ASP A 142 6.67 22.04 11.55
N TYR A 143 7.64 22.22 10.67
CA TYR A 143 8.49 21.12 10.18
C TYR A 143 9.15 20.29 11.28
N LYS A 144 9.57 20.94 12.39
CA LYS A 144 10.18 20.23 13.54
C LYS A 144 9.19 19.32 14.23
N LEU A 145 7.98 19.83 14.51
CA LEU A 145 6.93 19.07 15.18
C LEU A 145 6.42 17.93 14.30
N LEU A 146 6.30 18.18 12.98
CA LEU A 146 5.92 17.17 12.00
C LEU A 146 6.98 16.05 11.88
N PHE A 147 8.26 16.43 11.89
CA PHE A 147 9.35 15.46 11.89
C PHE A 147 9.37 14.60 13.16
N ASP A 148 9.25 15.24 14.33
CA ASP A 148 9.18 14.54 15.62
C ASP A 148 7.97 13.61 15.68
N SER A 149 6.79 14.08 15.26
CA SER A 149 5.57 13.28 15.18
C SER A 149 5.73 12.09 14.23
N THR A 150 6.36 12.30 13.06
CA THR A 150 6.63 11.22 12.10
C THR A 150 7.56 10.16 12.70
N TRP A 151 8.59 10.59 13.46
CA TRP A 151 9.54 9.69 14.11
C TRP A 151 8.86 8.83 15.18
N HIS A 152 8.01 9.45 16.02
CA HIS A 152 7.24 8.72 17.02
C HIS A 152 6.26 7.73 16.41
N SER A 153 5.54 8.13 15.37
CA SER A 153 4.68 7.21 14.59
C SER A 153 5.46 6.05 13.99
N LEU A 154 6.68 6.28 13.48
CA LEU A 154 7.54 5.22 12.93
C LEU A 154 7.94 4.20 13.99
N ILE A 155 8.37 4.65 15.16
CA ILE A 155 8.76 3.77 16.26
C ILE A 155 7.55 2.95 16.73
N LEU A 156 6.40 3.61 16.92
CA LEU A 156 5.19 2.95 17.41
C LEU A 156 4.67 1.91 16.39
N LEU A 157 4.60 2.28 15.11
CA LEU A 157 4.19 1.38 14.04
C LEU A 157 5.12 0.18 13.92
N THR A 158 6.43 0.42 13.86
CA THR A 158 7.41 -0.67 13.68
C THR A 158 7.41 -1.62 14.85
N SER A 159 7.38 -1.12 16.09
CA SER A 159 7.34 -1.96 17.29
C SER A 159 6.08 -2.84 17.33
N GLY A 160 4.89 -2.25 17.15
CA GLY A 160 3.63 -2.99 17.12
C GLY A 160 3.54 -3.96 15.95
N TYR A 161 3.97 -3.53 14.75
CA TYR A 161 3.97 -4.38 13.56
C TYR A 161 4.86 -5.61 13.72
N PHE A 162 6.12 -5.44 14.16
CA PHE A 162 7.03 -6.58 14.32
C PHE A 162 6.57 -7.56 15.40
N ILE A 163 6.09 -7.07 16.54
CA ILE A 163 5.55 -7.92 17.59
C ILE A 163 4.34 -8.70 17.06
N GLY A 164 3.41 -8.01 16.39
CA GLY A 164 2.24 -8.63 15.78
C GLY A 164 2.60 -9.68 14.74
N VAL A 165 3.56 -9.42 13.87
CA VAL A 165 4.05 -10.37 12.85
C VAL A 165 4.65 -11.61 13.49
N ILE A 166 5.51 -11.47 14.51
CA ILE A 166 6.14 -12.61 15.18
C ILE A 166 5.06 -13.52 15.79
N ILE A 167 4.13 -12.96 16.54
CA ILE A 167 3.03 -13.72 17.16
C ILE A 167 2.16 -14.37 16.09
N ALA A 168 1.86 -13.62 15.01
CA ALA A 168 1.03 -14.10 13.91
C ALA A 168 1.67 -15.26 13.13
N LEU A 169 2.96 -15.20 12.88
CA LEU A 169 3.68 -16.29 12.19
C LEU A 169 3.69 -17.56 13.04
N ILE A 170 3.98 -17.44 14.34
CA ILE A 170 3.97 -18.59 15.27
C ILE A 170 2.57 -19.21 15.29
N THR A 171 1.53 -18.42 15.53
CA THR A 171 0.14 -18.89 15.61
C THR A 171 -0.35 -19.40 14.26
N GLY A 172 -0.04 -18.72 13.17
CA GLY A 172 -0.45 -19.10 11.82
C GLY A 172 0.20 -20.42 11.34
N VAL A 173 1.49 -20.60 11.59
CA VAL A 173 2.19 -21.86 11.30
C VAL A 173 1.60 -23.00 12.15
N THR A 174 1.38 -22.75 13.43
CA THR A 174 0.82 -23.75 14.36
C THR A 174 -0.60 -24.18 13.93
N ILE A 175 -1.48 -23.23 13.61
CA ILE A 175 -2.85 -23.51 13.16
C ILE A 175 -2.84 -24.14 11.75
N GLY A 176 -1.93 -23.72 10.88
CA GLY A 176 -1.82 -24.25 9.52
C GLY A 176 -1.33 -25.71 9.49
N TRP A 177 -0.40 -26.07 10.38
CA TRP A 177 0.26 -27.38 10.36
C TRP A 177 -0.41 -28.42 11.26
N PHE A 178 -0.78 -28.08 12.50
CA PHE A 178 -1.32 -29.03 13.48
C PHE A 178 -2.85 -29.09 13.45
N PRO A 179 -3.47 -30.29 13.21
CA PRO A 179 -4.93 -30.42 13.18
C PRO A 179 -5.62 -30.00 14.48
N HIS A 180 -5.02 -30.31 15.64
CA HIS A 180 -5.55 -29.91 16.95
C HIS A 180 -5.54 -28.39 17.14
N ALA A 181 -4.45 -27.73 16.76
CA ALA A 181 -4.37 -26.28 16.83
C ALA A 181 -5.37 -25.61 15.86
N ARG A 182 -5.59 -26.20 14.69
CA ARG A 182 -6.60 -25.75 13.72
C ARG A 182 -8.01 -25.88 14.28
N TYR A 183 -8.32 -27.00 14.94
CA TYR A 183 -9.64 -27.24 15.49
C TYR A 183 -10.07 -26.14 16.48
N TRP A 184 -9.18 -25.72 17.37
CA TRP A 184 -9.46 -24.65 18.34
C TRP A 184 -9.17 -23.25 17.80
N GLY A 185 -8.13 -23.08 17.02
CA GLY A 185 -7.66 -21.79 16.55
C GLY A 185 -8.54 -21.17 15.47
N MET A 186 -9.07 -21.96 14.52
CA MET A 186 -9.88 -21.41 13.43
C MET A 186 -11.21 -20.81 13.89
N PRO A 187 -11.98 -21.43 14.80
CA PRO A 187 -13.17 -20.79 15.37
C PRO A 187 -12.84 -19.49 16.09
N LEU A 188 -11.76 -19.46 16.88
CA LEU A 188 -11.31 -18.25 17.57
C LEU A 188 -10.99 -17.12 16.58
N LEU A 189 -10.24 -17.41 15.52
CA LEU A 189 -9.93 -16.44 14.46
C LEU A 189 -11.19 -15.91 13.77
N LYS A 190 -12.20 -16.76 13.54
CA LYS A 190 -13.46 -16.36 12.92
C LYS A 190 -14.31 -15.45 13.82
N ILE A 191 -14.19 -15.58 15.15
CA ILE A 191 -14.90 -14.75 16.12
C ILE A 191 -14.18 -13.41 16.32
N VAL A 192 -12.86 -13.46 16.55
CA VAL A 192 -12.06 -12.25 16.88
C VAL A 192 -11.77 -11.41 15.64
N GLY A 193 -11.56 -12.06 14.49
CA GLY A 193 -11.10 -11.40 13.26
C GLY A 193 -11.98 -10.29 12.73
N PRO A 194 -13.32 -10.45 12.69
CA PRO A 194 -14.21 -9.39 12.22
C PRO A 194 -14.25 -8.16 13.14
N ILE A 195 -13.79 -8.28 14.40
CA ILE A 195 -13.79 -7.17 15.35
C ILE A 195 -12.61 -6.24 15.05
N PRO A 196 -12.82 -4.99 14.65
CA PRO A 196 -11.72 -4.05 14.41
C PRO A 196 -10.86 -3.90 15.65
N ALA A 197 -9.51 -3.86 15.49
CA ALA A 197 -8.60 -3.67 16.61
C ALA A 197 -8.90 -2.37 17.40
N THR A 198 -9.40 -1.35 16.76
CA THR A 198 -9.81 -0.09 17.38
C THR A 198 -10.99 -0.24 18.36
N ALA A 199 -11.84 -1.23 18.19
CA ALA A 199 -12.92 -1.50 19.14
C ALA A 199 -12.42 -1.96 20.52
N TRP A 200 -11.20 -2.48 20.57
CA TRP A 200 -10.55 -2.92 21.81
C TRP A 200 -9.85 -1.81 22.59
N ILE A 201 -9.86 -0.56 22.08
CA ILE A 201 -9.18 0.59 22.73
C ILE A 201 -9.56 0.76 24.21
N PRO A 202 -10.85 0.79 24.61
CA PRO A 202 -11.20 0.99 25.99
C PRO A 202 -10.63 -0.11 26.91
N LEU A 203 -10.67 -1.36 26.45
CA LEU A 203 -10.13 -2.49 27.18
C LEU A 203 -8.59 -2.44 27.26
N ALA A 204 -7.94 -2.12 26.16
CA ALA A 204 -6.48 -2.01 26.09
C ALA A 204 -5.95 -0.92 27.01
N MET A 205 -6.65 0.22 27.13
CA MET A 205 -6.26 1.31 28.02
C MET A 205 -6.41 0.97 29.51
N VAL A 206 -7.33 0.07 29.86
CA VAL A 206 -7.49 -0.38 31.26
C VAL A 206 -6.47 -1.45 31.63
N ILE A 207 -6.15 -2.35 30.70
CA ILE A 207 -5.25 -3.49 30.97
C ILE A 207 -3.78 -3.09 30.90
N ALA A 208 -3.42 -2.22 29.93
CA ALA A 208 -2.02 -1.86 29.72
C ALA A 208 -1.51 -0.87 30.78
N PRO A 209 -0.28 -1.04 31.27
CA PRO A 209 0.32 -0.16 32.27
C PRO A 209 0.65 1.25 31.75
N SER A 210 0.65 1.44 30.44
CA SER A 210 0.87 2.74 29.78
C SER A 210 0.13 2.85 28.45
N ALA A 211 -0.19 4.07 28.04
CA ALA A 211 -0.82 4.36 26.77
C ALA A 211 0.02 3.87 25.59
N LEU A 212 1.34 3.95 25.68
CA LEU A 212 2.25 3.46 24.65
C LEU A 212 2.16 1.94 24.47
N LEU A 213 2.14 1.18 25.57
CA LEU A 213 1.97 -0.28 25.52
C LEU A 213 0.58 -0.67 25.04
N SER A 214 -0.47 0.08 25.40
CA SER A 214 -1.81 -0.08 24.86
C SER A 214 -1.80 0.05 23.32
N ALA A 215 -1.17 1.12 22.81
CA ALA A 215 -1.08 1.38 21.37
C ALA A 215 -0.27 0.27 20.63
N VAL A 216 0.88 -0.14 21.18
CA VAL A 216 1.68 -1.27 20.63
C VAL A 216 0.85 -2.54 20.60
N GLY A 217 0.11 -2.85 21.67
CA GLY A 217 -0.76 -4.03 21.75
C GLY A 217 -1.88 -4.01 20.71
N LEU A 218 -2.54 -2.86 20.54
CA LEU A 218 -3.59 -2.68 19.53
C LEU A 218 -3.08 -2.83 18.10
N ILE A 219 -1.93 -2.24 17.79
CA ILE A 219 -1.28 -2.39 16.48
C ILE A 219 -0.89 -3.85 16.25
N SER A 220 -0.33 -4.51 17.28
CA SER A 220 0.02 -5.93 17.19
C SER A 220 -1.21 -6.80 16.94
N LEU A 221 -2.34 -6.53 17.58
CA LEU A 221 -3.62 -7.21 17.37
C LEU A 221 -4.15 -7.01 15.95
N ALA A 222 -4.06 -5.78 15.41
CA ALA A 222 -4.47 -5.46 14.06
C ALA A 222 -3.68 -6.24 12.99
N VAL A 223 -2.39 -6.45 13.23
CA VAL A 223 -1.50 -7.23 12.37
C VAL A 223 -1.74 -8.73 12.54
N TRP A 224 -1.95 -9.17 13.78
CA TRP A 224 -2.02 -10.58 14.12
C TRP A 224 -3.07 -11.35 13.33
N PHE A 225 -4.27 -10.83 13.20
CA PHE A 225 -5.35 -11.53 12.53
C PHE A 225 -5.09 -11.82 11.03
N PRO A 226 -4.84 -10.83 10.16
CA PRO A 226 -4.64 -11.07 8.73
C PRO A 226 -3.40 -11.91 8.45
N VAL A 227 -2.31 -11.70 9.17
CA VAL A 227 -1.08 -12.46 9.00
C VAL A 227 -1.27 -13.91 9.45
N THR A 228 -1.91 -14.16 10.59
CA THR A 228 -2.20 -15.53 11.08
C THR A 228 -3.08 -16.28 10.10
N MET A 229 -4.17 -15.65 9.65
CA MET A 229 -5.15 -16.29 8.76
C MET A 229 -4.53 -16.70 7.42
N LEU A 230 -3.76 -15.80 6.81
CA LEU A 230 -3.11 -16.06 5.52
C LEU A 230 -1.91 -17.00 5.64
N THR A 231 -1.17 -16.97 6.75
CA THR A 231 -0.12 -17.93 7.04
C THR A 231 -0.71 -19.32 7.21
N ALA A 232 -1.76 -19.47 8.03
CA ALA A 232 -2.43 -20.75 8.26
C ALA A 232 -3.03 -21.32 6.95
N SER A 233 -3.67 -20.47 6.15
CA SER A 233 -4.19 -20.86 4.83
C SER A 233 -3.08 -21.28 3.88
N GLY A 234 -1.98 -20.54 3.79
CA GLY A 234 -0.84 -20.88 2.95
C GLY A 234 -0.19 -22.20 3.30
N ILE A 235 0.02 -22.46 4.60
CA ILE A 235 0.58 -23.72 5.10
C ILE A 235 -0.36 -24.89 4.78
N SER A 236 -1.65 -24.74 5.06
CA SER A 236 -2.63 -25.81 4.85
C SER A 236 -2.90 -26.12 3.38
N SER A 237 -2.65 -25.19 2.48
CA SER A 237 -2.78 -25.35 1.02
C SER A 237 -1.51 -25.86 0.35
N THR A 238 -0.46 -26.18 1.11
CA THR A 238 0.77 -26.77 0.56
C THR A 238 0.45 -28.10 -0.11
N ARG A 239 0.90 -28.27 -1.36
CA ARG A 239 0.62 -29.50 -2.15
C ARG A 239 1.17 -30.74 -1.44
N ALA A 240 0.33 -31.77 -1.29
CA ALA A 240 0.71 -33.02 -0.67
C ALA A 240 1.93 -33.67 -1.34
N SER A 241 2.03 -33.57 -2.67
CA SER A 241 3.16 -34.09 -3.45
C SER A 241 4.53 -33.55 -2.98
N TYR A 242 4.61 -32.29 -2.57
CA TYR A 242 5.87 -31.74 -2.04
C TYR A 242 6.25 -32.35 -0.70
N LEU A 243 5.24 -32.59 0.15
CA LEU A 243 5.43 -33.19 1.46
C LEU A 243 5.79 -34.68 1.33
N ASP A 244 5.16 -35.40 0.41
CA ASP A 244 5.38 -36.81 0.20
C ASP A 244 6.77 -37.09 -0.39
N VAL A 245 7.21 -36.33 -1.39
CA VAL A 245 8.58 -36.43 -1.91
C VAL A 245 9.61 -36.17 -0.81
N ALA A 246 9.40 -35.15 0.02
CA ALA A 246 10.33 -34.89 1.11
C ALA A 246 10.33 -35.99 2.17
N ARG A 247 9.17 -36.64 2.47
CA ARG A 247 9.07 -37.79 3.38
C ARG A 247 9.79 -39.00 2.84
N THR A 248 9.65 -39.30 1.55
CA THR A 248 10.37 -40.44 0.92
C THR A 248 11.88 -40.24 0.95
N LEU A 249 12.36 -39.02 0.98
CA LEU A 249 13.77 -38.66 1.17
C LEU A 249 14.21 -38.62 2.64
N GLY A 250 13.36 -39.08 3.58
CA GLY A 250 13.68 -39.20 5.01
C GLY A 250 13.55 -37.88 5.80
N ALA A 251 12.81 -36.90 5.32
CA ALA A 251 12.63 -35.64 6.02
C ALA A 251 11.85 -35.78 7.33
N ARG A 252 12.39 -35.24 8.42
CA ARG A 252 11.75 -35.20 9.75
C ARG A 252 10.58 -34.19 9.76
N PRO A 253 9.60 -34.32 10.66
CA PRO A 253 8.43 -33.43 10.72
C PRO A 253 8.77 -31.93 10.79
N LEU A 254 9.74 -31.53 11.61
CA LEU A 254 10.19 -30.13 11.69
C LEU A 254 10.84 -29.64 10.39
N TYR A 255 11.57 -30.51 9.70
CA TYR A 255 12.15 -30.19 8.39
C TYR A 255 11.04 -29.88 7.37
N LEU A 256 9.97 -30.67 7.36
CA LEU A 256 8.80 -30.45 6.50
C LEU A 256 8.16 -29.09 6.75
N VAL A 257 8.04 -28.65 8.02
CA VAL A 257 7.50 -27.32 8.35
C VAL A 257 8.40 -26.20 7.82
N PHE A 258 9.67 -26.19 8.25
CA PHE A 258 10.55 -25.04 8.02
C PHE A 258 11.15 -24.99 6.62
N ARG A 259 11.39 -26.14 5.97
CA ARG A 259 12.06 -26.21 4.67
C ARG A 259 11.12 -26.49 3.49
N VAL A 260 9.87 -26.91 3.75
CA VAL A 260 8.92 -27.21 2.68
C VAL A 260 7.67 -26.35 2.81
N ALA A 261 6.95 -26.44 3.94
CA ALA A 261 5.64 -25.80 4.08
C ALA A 261 5.73 -24.28 4.18
N ILE A 262 6.63 -23.71 5.00
CA ILE A 262 6.81 -22.26 5.13
C ILE A 262 7.28 -21.65 3.80
N PRO A 263 8.33 -22.14 3.11
CA PRO A 263 8.70 -21.60 1.80
C PRO A 263 7.58 -21.69 0.75
N ALA A 264 6.82 -22.78 0.74
CA ALA A 264 5.66 -22.92 -0.16
C ALA A 264 4.53 -21.92 0.16
N ALA A 265 4.35 -21.58 1.44
CA ALA A 265 3.34 -20.64 1.93
C ALA A 265 3.79 -19.17 1.85
N MET A 266 5.06 -18.88 1.55
CA MET A 266 5.60 -17.51 1.55
C MET A 266 4.77 -16.49 0.76
N PRO A 267 4.20 -16.81 -0.42
CA PRO A 267 3.35 -15.86 -1.13
C PRO A 267 2.14 -15.41 -0.31
N ASN A 268 1.45 -16.35 0.33
CA ASN A 268 0.30 -16.06 1.19
C ASN A 268 0.72 -15.29 2.45
N ILE A 269 1.88 -15.62 3.02
CA ILE A 269 2.46 -14.90 4.16
C ILE A 269 2.69 -13.42 3.77
N PHE A 270 3.27 -13.14 2.61
CA PHE A 270 3.47 -11.75 2.16
C PHE A 270 2.16 -11.00 1.92
N ILE A 271 1.12 -11.67 1.39
CA ILE A 271 -0.22 -11.07 1.30
C ILE A 271 -0.72 -10.70 2.70
N GLY A 272 -0.54 -11.60 3.68
CA GLY A 272 -0.85 -11.32 5.09
C GLY A 272 -0.10 -10.12 5.65
N LEU A 273 1.21 -10.03 5.39
CA LEU A 273 2.04 -8.91 5.81
C LEU A 273 1.57 -7.57 5.22
N PHE A 274 1.17 -7.54 3.94
CA PHE A 274 0.61 -6.33 3.33
C PHE A 274 -0.73 -5.92 3.94
N MET A 275 -1.64 -6.87 4.13
CA MET A 275 -2.92 -6.60 4.78
C MET A 275 -2.74 -6.15 6.23
N GLY A 276 -1.84 -6.82 6.97
CA GLY A 276 -1.47 -6.46 8.33
C GLY A 276 -0.86 -5.07 8.44
N LEU A 277 -0.03 -4.67 7.47
CA LEU A 277 0.52 -3.32 7.44
C LEU A 277 -0.58 -2.26 7.21
N GLY A 278 -1.52 -2.52 6.31
CA GLY A 278 -2.66 -1.63 6.08
C GLY A 278 -3.53 -1.44 7.33
N THR A 279 -3.90 -2.54 7.98
CA THR A 279 -4.71 -2.48 9.22
C THR A 279 -3.95 -1.86 10.39
N SER A 280 -2.63 -2.09 10.49
CA SER A 280 -1.79 -1.49 11.52
C SER A 280 -1.69 0.03 11.38
N PHE A 281 -1.62 0.55 10.15
CA PHE A 281 -1.59 1.98 9.91
C PHE A 281 -2.89 2.68 10.31
N LEU A 282 -4.05 2.10 9.99
CA LEU A 282 -5.35 2.60 10.45
C LEU A 282 -5.44 2.61 11.97
N THR A 283 -4.97 1.52 12.61
CA THR A 283 -4.97 1.41 14.07
C THR A 283 -3.99 2.39 14.72
N LEU A 284 -2.82 2.63 14.11
CA LEU A 284 -1.82 3.59 14.56
C LEU A 284 -2.45 4.99 14.74
N VAL A 285 -3.09 5.51 13.67
CA VAL A 285 -3.68 6.85 13.68
C VAL A 285 -4.71 6.99 14.81
N VAL A 286 -5.57 5.98 15.00
CA VAL A 286 -6.59 6.01 16.05
C VAL A 286 -5.97 5.84 17.44
N ALA A 287 -4.98 4.99 17.62
CA ALA A 287 -4.31 4.78 18.90
C ALA A 287 -3.53 6.03 19.37
N GLU A 288 -2.90 6.74 18.43
CA GLU A 288 -2.23 8.01 18.71
C GLU A 288 -3.20 9.11 19.16
N ASN A 289 -4.42 9.12 18.60
CA ASN A 289 -5.45 10.10 18.97
C ASN A 289 -5.97 9.92 20.41
N VAL A 290 -6.05 8.67 20.85
CA VAL A 290 -6.75 8.36 22.12
C VAL A 290 -5.83 8.35 23.32
N GLY A 291 -4.57 7.94 23.18
CA GLY A 291 -3.75 7.69 24.37
C GLY A 291 -2.32 8.21 24.32
N VAL A 292 -1.75 8.39 23.16
CA VAL A 292 -0.35 8.78 22.98
C VAL A 292 -0.27 10.28 22.68
N LYS A 293 0.49 11.04 23.46
CA LYS A 293 0.62 12.51 23.28
C LYS A 293 1.72 12.86 22.27
N SER A 294 1.91 12.05 21.24
CA SER A 294 2.89 12.23 20.18
C SER A 294 2.50 11.41 18.97
N GLY A 295 3.03 11.74 17.80
CA GLY A 295 2.75 11.05 16.54
C GLY A 295 1.87 11.87 15.59
N LEU A 296 1.80 11.41 14.34
CA LEU A 296 1.05 12.11 13.28
C LEU A 296 -0.46 12.11 13.54
N GLY A 297 -1.01 11.01 14.10
CA GLY A 297 -2.43 10.95 14.45
C GLY A 297 -2.78 11.94 15.56
N TRP A 298 -1.95 12.02 16.61
CA TRP A 298 -2.08 13.03 17.65
C TRP A 298 -1.99 14.45 17.08
N TYR A 299 -1.02 14.72 16.19
CA TYR A 299 -0.86 16.03 15.56
C TYR A 299 -2.12 16.45 14.78
N VAL A 300 -2.71 15.51 14.02
CA VAL A 300 -3.98 15.76 13.30
C VAL A 300 -5.08 16.16 14.26
N SER A 301 -5.31 15.40 15.33
CA SER A 301 -6.38 15.72 16.29
C SER A 301 -6.12 17.04 17.05
N TRP A 302 -4.86 17.31 17.38
CA TRP A 302 -4.46 18.58 17.97
C TRP A 302 -4.76 19.75 17.04
N ALA A 303 -4.35 19.68 15.78
CA ALA A 303 -4.59 20.72 14.79
C ALA A 303 -6.09 20.91 14.49
N GLN A 304 -6.89 19.82 14.44
CA GLN A 304 -8.35 19.89 14.31
C GLN A 304 -9.01 20.62 15.47
N GLY A 305 -8.52 20.40 16.69
CA GLY A 305 -9.04 21.06 17.89
C GLY A 305 -8.86 22.59 17.85
N TRP A 306 -7.85 23.07 17.13
CA TRP A 306 -7.61 24.51 16.91
C TRP A 306 -8.18 25.03 15.60
N ALA A 307 -8.91 24.21 14.85
CA ALA A 307 -9.43 24.53 13.50
C ALA A 307 -8.34 24.91 12.48
N GLU A 308 -7.09 24.45 12.71
CA GLU A 308 -5.93 24.70 11.84
C GLU A 308 -5.86 23.63 10.73
N TYR A 309 -6.82 23.61 9.84
CA TYR A 309 -6.94 22.56 8.81
C TYR A 309 -5.77 22.52 7.83
N GLY A 310 -5.05 23.62 7.61
CA GLY A 310 -3.80 23.61 6.86
C GLY A 310 -2.77 22.63 7.40
N LYS A 311 -2.64 22.58 8.72
CA LYS A 311 -1.78 21.61 9.43
C LYS A 311 -2.30 20.17 9.30
N VAL A 312 -3.63 19.99 9.37
CA VAL A 312 -4.28 18.68 9.18
C VAL A 312 -3.95 18.11 7.80
N TYR A 313 -4.17 18.88 6.73
CA TYR A 313 -3.87 18.43 5.37
C TYR A 313 -2.37 18.20 5.16
N GLY A 314 -1.50 19.03 5.74
CA GLY A 314 -0.06 18.84 5.75
C GLY A 314 0.35 17.51 6.37
N ALA A 315 -0.21 17.17 7.53
CA ALA A 315 0.01 15.88 8.19
C ALA A 315 -0.51 14.70 7.35
N LEU A 316 -1.68 14.83 6.71
CA LEU A 316 -2.21 13.77 5.83
C LEU A 316 -1.29 13.51 4.63
N ILE A 317 -0.69 14.55 4.03
CA ILE A 317 0.28 14.39 2.95
C ILE A 317 1.52 13.64 3.45
N ILE A 318 2.04 13.99 4.63
CA ILE A 318 3.18 13.31 5.24
C ILE A 318 2.82 11.86 5.57
N MET A 319 1.63 11.59 6.13
CA MET A 319 1.14 10.22 6.39
C MET A 319 1.10 9.39 5.11
N ALA A 320 0.60 9.94 4.01
CA ALA A 320 0.53 9.27 2.72
C ALA A 320 1.93 8.92 2.19
N ALA A 321 2.88 9.85 2.27
CA ALA A 321 4.27 9.64 1.87
C ALA A 321 4.97 8.60 2.77
N PHE A 322 4.77 8.69 4.08
CA PHE A 322 5.30 7.79 5.09
C PHE A 322 4.81 6.35 4.87
N PHE A 323 3.49 6.15 4.76
CA PHE A 323 2.92 4.83 4.54
C PHE A 323 3.33 4.24 3.19
N SER A 324 3.30 5.05 2.12
CA SER A 324 3.76 4.64 0.78
C SER A 324 5.22 4.18 0.77
N THR A 325 6.07 4.85 1.55
CA THR A 325 7.48 4.50 1.68
C THR A 325 7.65 3.13 2.36
N ILE A 326 6.97 2.90 3.49
CA ILE A 326 7.03 1.62 4.21
C ILE A 326 6.47 0.49 3.34
N MET A 327 5.34 0.72 2.67
CA MET A 327 4.74 -0.25 1.75
C MET A 327 5.70 -0.61 0.62
N THR A 328 6.38 0.39 0.03
CA THR A 328 7.38 0.19 -1.03
C THR A 328 8.57 -0.65 -0.54
N VAL A 329 9.03 -0.41 0.68
CA VAL A 329 10.10 -1.21 1.31
C VAL A 329 9.64 -2.66 1.45
N LEU A 330 8.43 -2.90 1.94
CA LEU A 330 7.88 -4.24 2.09
C LEU A 330 7.74 -4.97 0.74
N PHE A 331 7.31 -4.27 -0.33
CA PHE A 331 7.30 -4.82 -1.69
C PHE A 331 8.71 -5.20 -2.18
N LYS A 332 9.71 -4.38 -1.94
CA LYS A 332 11.11 -4.69 -2.29
C LYS A 332 11.63 -5.93 -1.53
N VAL A 333 11.27 -6.06 -0.24
CA VAL A 333 11.61 -7.23 0.56
C VAL A 333 10.95 -8.49 -0.02
N ARG A 334 9.65 -8.42 -0.33
CA ARG A 334 8.93 -9.52 -0.99
C ARG A 334 9.62 -9.95 -2.27
N ASP A 335 9.94 -9.01 -3.15
CA ASP A 335 10.53 -9.29 -4.47
C ASP A 335 11.92 -9.92 -4.36
N ARG A 336 12.64 -9.61 -3.27
CA ARG A 336 13.95 -10.20 -2.99
C ARG A 336 13.83 -11.61 -2.38
N VAL A 337 12.84 -11.82 -1.53
CA VAL A 337 12.58 -13.11 -0.90
C VAL A 337 11.95 -14.10 -1.88
N LEU A 338 11.04 -13.66 -2.75
CA LEU A 338 10.31 -14.51 -3.69
C LEU A 338 10.94 -14.58 -5.09
N VAL A 339 12.27 -14.49 -5.19
CA VAL A 339 12.97 -14.54 -6.48
C VAL A 339 12.64 -15.80 -7.30
N TRP A 340 12.44 -16.93 -6.61
CA TRP A 340 12.09 -18.21 -7.28
C TRP A 340 10.71 -18.22 -7.95
N GLN A 341 9.79 -17.32 -7.56
CA GLN A 341 8.46 -17.21 -8.16
C GLN A 341 8.42 -16.38 -9.45
N LYS A 342 9.44 -15.60 -9.74
CA LYS A 342 9.49 -14.70 -10.92
C LYS A 342 9.38 -15.41 -12.27
N GLY A 343 9.50 -16.75 -12.30
CA GLY A 343 9.29 -17.57 -13.49
C GLY A 343 7.84 -18.02 -13.74
N VAL A 344 6.96 -17.90 -12.73
CA VAL A 344 5.60 -18.50 -12.77
C VAL A 344 4.51 -17.43 -12.97
N ILE A 345 4.73 -16.21 -12.53
CA ILE A 345 3.73 -15.13 -12.62
C ILE A 345 4.41 -13.88 -13.17
N LYS A 346 4.15 -13.57 -14.46
CA LYS A 346 4.40 -12.24 -15.03
C LYS A 346 3.16 -11.39 -14.74
N TRP A 347 3.26 -10.47 -13.83
CA TRP A 347 2.29 -9.38 -13.66
C TRP A 347 2.65 -8.20 -14.54
#